data_4e07cfecd06b5f0944c957a7b547c413
#
_entry.id   4e07cfecd06b5f0944c957a7b547c413
#
_cell.length_a   1.000
_cell.length_b   1.000
_cell.length_c   1.000
_cell.angle_alpha   90.00
_cell.angle_beta   90.00
_cell.angle_gamma   90.00
#
_symmetry.space_group_name_H-M   'P 1'
#
loop_
_entity.id
_entity.type
_entity.pdbx_description
1 polymer ?
#
loop_
_entity_poly.entity_id
_entity_poly.type
_entity_poly.pdbx_seq_one_letter_code
_entity_poly.pdbx_strand_id
1 'polypeptide(L)'
;MFDLVVVGEGGGPDETNLSAYLFKPSDASWDDGIVALEAGSGQGTLQRLLQRDPHLFNTPDQSSTRAKPYTAAEIYSLVRCFLISHAHLDHVNSLVLSAGSLGGPRKRLCAAKQTLADLESVFADRIWPNLASWNEDDDDHKLLYTMLGMNDTYDPLIPNISVRSFPVSHGHNEGGNYDSTAFFIRHDTGHEFLFFGDLEPDTLSLSPQTINVWRAAAPKIPASLSTIFIECSWPSSRSDDTLYGHLNPEHLVAELEALASEVVKVRNALQPGASARPVRKKQRMNPITTPPLDLRGALDGVRVFVMHCKDTLDGAADRPNQTLIIEQIKTLLQVKALGVEILPVRQGTRIRI
;
A
#
# COMPACT_ATOMS: atom_id res chain seq x y z
N MET A 1 -0.03 9.86 -13.27
CA MET A 1 1.14 8.96 -13.27
C MET A 1 2.08 9.35 -12.15
N PHE A 2 2.81 8.39 -11.57
CA PHE A 2 3.68 8.60 -10.43
C PHE A 2 5.05 7.96 -10.67
N ASP A 3 6.09 8.56 -10.08
CA ASP A 3 7.40 7.96 -9.92
C ASP A 3 7.57 7.55 -8.45
N LEU A 4 7.85 6.29 -8.20
CA LEU A 4 8.00 5.71 -6.86
C LEU A 4 9.38 5.06 -6.73
N VAL A 5 10.09 5.37 -5.65
CA VAL A 5 11.36 4.75 -5.26
C VAL A 5 11.12 3.85 -4.06
N VAL A 6 11.57 2.61 -4.14
CA VAL A 6 11.47 1.61 -3.06
C VAL A 6 12.69 1.76 -2.13
N VAL A 7 12.48 2.29 -0.93
CA VAL A 7 13.51 2.38 0.11
C VAL A 7 13.61 1.06 0.88
N GLY A 8 12.49 0.39 1.07
CA GLY A 8 12.39 -0.95 1.64
C GLY A 8 11.05 -1.59 1.27
N GLU A 9 11.04 -2.92 1.15
CA GLU A 9 9.85 -3.65 0.68
C GLU A 9 9.46 -4.82 1.59
N GLY A 10 10.28 -5.17 2.58
CA GLY A 10 10.08 -6.34 3.45
C GLY A 10 9.27 -6.03 4.71
N GLY A 11 8.76 -7.10 5.33
CA GLY A 11 8.03 -7.08 6.60
C GLY A 11 8.86 -7.55 7.80
N GLY A 12 10.17 -7.35 7.77
CA GLY A 12 11.10 -7.83 8.79
C GLY A 12 11.46 -9.32 8.65
N PRO A 13 12.37 -9.83 9.49
CA PRO A 13 13.08 -9.13 10.56
C PRO A 13 14.29 -8.28 10.11
N ASP A 14 14.59 -8.17 8.82
CA ASP A 14 15.70 -7.34 8.30
C ASP A 14 15.34 -5.84 8.46
N GLU A 15 15.89 -5.20 9.49
CA GLU A 15 15.69 -3.77 9.78
C GLU A 15 16.24 -2.84 8.68
N THR A 16 17.04 -3.36 7.77
CA THR A 16 17.57 -2.58 6.63
C THR A 16 16.66 -2.59 5.42
N ASN A 17 15.58 -3.37 5.44
CA ASN A 17 14.65 -3.55 4.33
C ASN A 17 13.18 -3.57 4.79
N LEU A 18 12.79 -2.67 5.68
CA LEU A 18 11.41 -2.55 6.16
C LEU A 18 10.58 -1.65 5.24
N SER A 19 9.27 -1.84 5.22
CA SER A 19 8.30 -1.17 4.35
C SER A 19 8.49 0.35 4.32
N ALA A 20 8.90 0.90 3.18
CA ALA A 20 9.12 2.34 2.99
C ALA A 20 9.26 2.72 1.50
N TYR A 21 8.49 3.69 1.06
CA TYR A 21 8.45 4.12 -0.33
C TYR A 21 8.44 5.65 -0.40
N LEU A 22 9.09 6.21 -1.41
CA LEU A 22 9.08 7.64 -1.68
C LEU A 22 8.48 7.86 -3.06
N PHE A 23 7.46 8.71 -3.17
CA PHE A 23 6.84 8.96 -4.46
C PHE A 23 6.48 10.44 -4.69
N LYS A 24 6.30 10.78 -5.96
CA LYS A 24 5.87 12.08 -6.45
C LYS A 24 5.03 11.94 -7.72
N PRO A 25 4.31 12.98 -8.17
CA PRO A 25 3.77 13.02 -9.53
C PRO A 25 4.90 12.87 -10.57
N SER A 26 4.67 12.16 -11.66
CA SER A 26 5.72 11.95 -12.67
C SER A 26 6.03 13.23 -13.48
N ASP A 27 5.11 14.18 -13.52
CA ASP A 27 5.25 15.50 -14.16
C ASP A 27 5.86 16.58 -13.26
N ALA A 28 6.10 16.27 -11.97
CA ALA A 28 6.80 17.14 -11.03
C ALA A 28 8.28 16.74 -10.85
N SER A 29 9.08 17.65 -10.30
CA SER A 29 10.45 17.34 -9.83
C SER A 29 10.41 16.73 -8.42
N TRP A 30 11.46 15.99 -8.04
CA TRP A 30 11.65 15.58 -6.64
C TRP A 30 11.78 16.79 -5.70
N ASP A 31 12.35 17.90 -6.20
CA ASP A 31 12.50 19.15 -5.45
C ASP A 31 11.14 19.83 -5.14
N ASP A 32 10.08 19.55 -5.87
CA ASP A 32 8.75 20.12 -5.64
C ASP A 32 8.05 19.53 -4.41
N GLY A 33 8.46 18.34 -3.99
CA GLY A 33 7.98 17.66 -2.80
C GLY A 33 7.73 16.16 -2.99
N ILE A 34 7.88 15.45 -1.91
CA ILE A 34 7.81 13.99 -1.84
C ILE A 34 6.76 13.57 -0.83
N VAL A 35 6.01 12.53 -1.13
CA VAL A 35 5.22 11.76 -0.15
C VAL A 35 6.02 10.52 0.22
N ALA A 36 6.26 10.32 1.51
CA ALA A 36 6.76 9.07 2.06
C ALA A 36 5.56 8.17 2.41
N LEU A 37 5.51 6.99 1.82
CA LEU A 37 4.49 5.98 2.05
C LEU A 37 5.14 4.87 2.85
N GLU A 38 4.69 4.68 4.09
CA GLU A 38 5.38 3.96 5.15
C GLU A 38 6.76 4.55 5.51
N ALA A 39 7.32 4.12 6.62
CA ALA A 39 8.59 4.63 7.12
C ALA A 39 9.35 3.62 8.01
N GLY A 40 9.29 2.35 7.68
CA GLY A 40 10.05 1.29 8.35
C GLY A 40 11.55 1.47 8.11
N SER A 41 11.96 1.54 6.85
CA SER A 41 13.31 1.96 6.45
C SER A 41 13.37 3.47 6.15
N GLY A 42 14.55 4.08 6.26
CA GLY A 42 14.65 5.53 6.08
C GLY A 42 16.02 6.02 5.65
N GLN A 43 16.49 7.16 6.21
CA GLN A 43 17.67 7.88 5.76
C GLN A 43 18.92 6.99 5.71
N GLY A 44 19.16 6.15 6.71
CA GLY A 44 20.33 5.27 6.75
C GLY A 44 20.32 4.23 5.63
N THR A 45 19.17 3.65 5.35
CA THR A 45 18.98 2.72 4.23
C THR A 45 19.13 3.44 2.90
N LEU A 46 18.45 4.58 2.74
CA LEU A 46 18.56 5.38 1.52
C LEU A 46 20.00 5.83 1.23
N GLN A 47 20.77 6.18 2.26
CA GLN A 47 22.21 6.48 2.11
C GLN A 47 22.97 5.33 1.46
N ARG A 48 22.73 4.09 1.90
CA ARG A 48 23.36 2.89 1.32
C ARG A 48 22.90 2.63 -0.12
N LEU A 49 21.63 2.85 -0.41
CA LEU A 49 21.11 2.74 -1.77
C LEU A 49 21.75 3.75 -2.71
N LEU A 50 21.87 5.02 -2.30
CA LEU A 50 22.52 6.08 -3.08
C LEU A 50 24.04 5.88 -3.25
N GLN A 51 24.70 5.16 -2.35
CA GLN A 51 26.09 4.74 -2.54
C GLN A 51 26.23 3.69 -3.65
N ARG A 52 25.21 2.83 -3.84
CA ARG A 52 25.19 1.80 -4.90
C ARG A 52 24.70 2.37 -6.22
N ASP A 53 23.66 3.21 -6.18
CA ASP A 53 23.11 3.91 -7.33
C ASP A 53 22.89 5.41 -7.02
N PRO A 54 23.89 6.25 -7.30
CA PRO A 54 23.80 7.70 -7.11
C PRO A 54 22.72 8.37 -7.99
N HIS A 55 22.23 7.67 -9.01
CA HIS A 55 21.27 8.17 -10.00
C HIS A 55 19.83 7.68 -9.76
N LEU A 56 19.55 7.01 -8.64
CA LEU A 56 18.25 6.44 -8.30
C LEU A 56 17.08 7.44 -8.44
N PHE A 57 17.32 8.72 -8.18
CA PHE A 57 16.33 9.80 -8.28
C PHE A 57 16.41 10.60 -9.60
N ASN A 58 17.27 10.22 -10.54
CA ASN A 58 17.33 10.90 -11.83
C ASN A 58 16.12 10.53 -12.69
N THR A 59 15.46 11.53 -13.30
CA THR A 59 14.37 11.30 -14.25
C THR A 59 14.93 11.25 -15.68
N PRO A 60 14.56 10.23 -16.48
CA PRO A 60 15.08 10.08 -17.84
C PRO A 60 14.81 11.28 -18.76
N ASP A 61 13.71 11.99 -18.56
CA ASP A 61 13.25 13.10 -19.40
C ASP A 61 13.81 14.48 -18.97
N GLN A 62 14.36 14.58 -17.76
CA GLN A 62 15.08 15.76 -17.33
C GLN A 62 16.56 15.49 -17.58
N SER A 63 17.13 16.07 -18.63
CA SER A 63 18.57 16.24 -18.75
C SER A 63 19.02 16.88 -17.43
N SER A 64 19.53 16.06 -16.52
CA SER A 64 19.79 16.44 -15.14
C SER A 64 20.71 17.68 -15.13
N THR A 65 20.12 18.84 -14.92
CA THR A 65 20.87 20.09 -14.67
C THR A 65 21.52 20.09 -13.28
N ARG A 66 21.23 19.03 -12.48
CA ARG A 66 21.78 18.90 -11.14
C ARG A 66 23.26 18.48 -11.20
N ALA A 67 24.12 19.35 -10.73
CA ALA A 67 25.59 19.15 -10.76
C ALA A 67 26.07 18.00 -9.83
N LYS A 68 25.26 17.60 -8.84
CA LYS A 68 25.61 16.57 -7.85
C LYS A 68 24.41 15.66 -7.58
N PRO A 69 24.63 14.34 -7.35
CA PRO A 69 23.60 13.43 -6.88
C PRO A 69 22.96 13.89 -5.57
N TYR A 70 21.73 13.46 -5.33
CA TYR A 70 21.06 13.68 -4.04
C TYR A 70 21.75 12.91 -2.92
N THR A 71 21.76 13.51 -1.73
CA THR A 71 22.02 12.79 -0.48
C THR A 71 20.72 12.32 0.16
N ALA A 72 20.78 11.32 1.03
CA ALA A 72 19.59 10.85 1.75
C ALA A 72 18.96 11.97 2.59
N ALA A 73 19.78 12.82 3.22
CA ALA A 73 19.31 13.95 4.01
C ALA A 73 18.56 14.99 3.14
N GLU A 74 19.08 15.29 1.93
CA GLU A 74 18.38 16.18 0.98
C GLU A 74 17.03 15.60 0.57
N ILE A 75 16.96 14.33 0.17
CA ILE A 75 15.69 13.67 -0.20
C ILE A 75 14.67 13.74 0.95
N TYR A 76 15.07 13.36 2.18
CA TYR A 76 14.16 13.43 3.32
C TYR A 76 13.81 14.87 3.74
N SER A 77 14.64 15.87 3.40
CA SER A 77 14.27 17.27 3.59
C SER A 77 13.12 17.71 2.67
N LEU A 78 12.99 17.08 1.51
CA LEU A 78 11.93 17.34 0.52
C LEU A 78 10.60 16.60 0.82
N VAL A 79 10.61 15.64 1.74
CA VAL A 79 9.37 14.97 2.20
C VAL A 79 8.44 16.01 2.80
N ARG A 80 7.18 16.03 2.35
CA ARG A 80 6.11 16.92 2.84
C ARG A 80 5.19 16.23 3.81
N CYS A 81 4.91 14.96 3.58
CA CYS A 81 4.13 14.14 4.49
C CYS A 81 4.58 12.67 4.48
N PHE A 82 4.38 12.03 5.62
CA PHE A 82 4.40 10.58 5.77
C PHE A 82 2.96 10.08 5.76
N LEU A 83 2.66 9.10 4.94
CA LEU A 83 1.38 8.42 4.85
C LEU A 83 1.56 7.03 5.45
N ILE A 84 0.98 6.79 6.63
CA ILE A 84 1.22 5.60 7.45
C ILE A 84 -0.04 4.76 7.54
N SER A 85 0.06 3.49 7.18
CA SER A 85 -1.08 2.56 7.22
C SER A 85 -1.46 2.14 8.63
N HIS A 86 -0.49 1.81 9.46
CA HIS A 86 -0.63 1.40 10.86
C HIS A 86 0.69 1.58 11.62
N ALA A 87 0.69 1.40 12.94
CA ALA A 87 1.82 1.80 13.80
C ALA A 87 2.77 0.65 14.18
N HIS A 88 2.78 -0.48 13.45
CA HIS A 88 3.78 -1.51 13.69
C HIS A 88 5.19 -1.00 13.36
N LEU A 89 6.19 -1.51 14.09
CA LEU A 89 7.55 -0.97 14.02
C LEU A 89 8.19 -1.12 12.63
N ASP A 90 7.88 -2.17 11.89
CA ASP A 90 8.35 -2.37 10.52
C ASP A 90 7.75 -1.38 9.50
N HIS A 91 6.78 -0.55 9.93
CA HIS A 91 6.21 0.55 9.16
C HIS A 91 6.60 1.94 9.66
N VAL A 92 7.11 2.08 10.90
CA VAL A 92 7.36 3.39 11.51
C VAL A 92 8.76 3.54 12.15
N ASN A 93 9.56 2.49 12.22
CA ASN A 93 10.85 2.47 12.93
C ASN A 93 11.76 3.63 12.53
N SER A 94 11.97 3.86 11.24
CA SER A 94 12.84 4.93 10.79
C SER A 94 12.24 6.33 10.99
N LEU A 95 10.90 6.47 10.91
CA LEU A 95 10.25 7.72 11.25
C LEU A 95 10.58 8.11 12.70
N VAL A 96 10.39 7.19 13.64
CA VAL A 96 10.66 7.44 15.05
C VAL A 96 12.12 7.81 15.26
N LEU A 97 13.06 6.99 14.78
CA LEU A 97 14.49 7.18 14.99
C LEU A 97 15.01 8.47 14.34
N SER A 98 14.49 8.87 13.18
CA SER A 98 14.99 10.01 12.42
C SER A 98 14.22 11.30 12.64
N ALA A 99 13.08 11.30 13.31
CA ALA A 99 12.18 12.45 13.44
C ALA A 99 12.92 13.74 13.87
N GLY A 100 13.81 13.65 14.87
CA GLY A 100 14.60 14.79 15.35
C GLY A 100 15.65 15.32 14.36
N SER A 101 16.08 14.50 13.41
CA SER A 101 17.10 14.86 12.39
C SER A 101 16.52 15.27 11.04
N LEU A 102 15.19 15.22 10.87
CA LEU A 102 14.54 15.61 9.62
C LEU A 102 14.78 17.09 9.32
N GLY A 103 15.41 17.37 8.18
CA GLY A 103 15.59 18.72 7.64
C GLY A 103 14.38 19.22 6.87
N GLY A 104 14.42 20.49 6.44
CA GLY A 104 13.35 21.12 5.65
C GLY A 104 12.14 21.52 6.49
N PRO A 105 10.98 21.81 5.86
CA PRO A 105 9.78 22.24 6.57
C PRO A 105 9.21 21.12 7.45
N ARG A 106 8.37 21.51 8.42
CA ARG A 106 7.59 20.58 9.25
C ARG A 106 6.84 19.57 8.38
N LYS A 107 6.86 18.28 8.75
CA LYS A 107 6.23 17.20 7.98
C LYS A 107 4.86 16.88 8.53
N ARG A 108 3.88 16.65 7.66
CA ARG A 108 2.61 16.08 8.10
C ARG A 108 2.75 14.57 8.30
N LEU A 109 2.17 14.06 9.38
CA LEU A 109 2.04 12.65 9.68
C LEU A 109 0.58 12.26 9.45
N CYS A 110 0.29 11.74 8.25
CA CYS A 110 -1.05 11.48 7.76
C CYS A 110 -1.42 10.00 8.00
N ALA A 111 -2.43 9.73 8.79
CA ALA A 111 -2.89 8.37 9.09
C ALA A 111 -4.32 8.33 9.63
N ALA A 112 -4.84 7.13 9.86
CA ALA A 112 -6.06 6.90 10.62
C ALA A 112 -5.92 7.41 12.06
N LYS A 113 -7.04 7.75 12.69
CA LYS A 113 -7.07 8.27 14.06
C LYS A 113 -6.34 7.36 15.05
N GLN A 114 -6.59 6.04 14.98
CA GLN A 114 -5.97 5.09 15.90
C GLN A 114 -4.45 5.02 15.68
N THR A 115 -3.99 4.96 14.45
CA THR A 115 -2.56 4.96 14.10
C THR A 115 -1.85 6.20 14.64
N LEU A 116 -2.50 7.38 14.55
CA LEU A 116 -1.93 8.61 15.13
C LEU A 116 -1.90 8.57 16.66
N ALA A 117 -2.91 8.01 17.32
CA ALA A 117 -2.92 7.86 18.77
C ALA A 117 -1.82 6.89 19.26
N ASP A 118 -1.57 5.82 18.52
CA ASP A 118 -0.48 4.89 18.81
C ASP A 118 0.89 5.58 18.68
N LEU A 119 1.09 6.37 17.60
CA LEU A 119 2.31 7.16 17.41
C LEU A 119 2.47 8.29 18.45
N GLU A 120 1.37 8.90 18.88
CA GLU A 120 1.39 9.89 19.99
C GLU A 120 1.92 9.25 21.27
N SER A 121 1.56 7.98 21.55
CA SER A 121 2.09 7.26 22.69
C SER A 121 3.61 7.04 22.63
N VAL A 122 4.16 6.92 21.43
CA VAL A 122 5.60 6.80 21.19
C VAL A 122 6.30 8.14 21.41
N PHE A 123 5.75 9.24 20.87
CA PHE A 123 6.28 10.60 20.98
C PHE A 123 5.88 11.33 22.28
N ALA A 124 5.68 10.61 23.36
CA ALA A 124 5.21 11.14 24.65
C ALA A 124 6.33 11.38 25.68
N ASP A 125 7.56 11.67 25.26
CA ASP A 125 8.75 11.88 26.10
C ASP A 125 9.15 10.68 26.99
N ARG A 126 8.62 9.50 26.68
CA ARG A 126 8.95 8.26 27.41
C ARG A 126 9.68 7.26 26.56
N ILE A 127 9.07 6.85 25.43
CA ILE A 127 9.69 5.94 24.46
C ILE A 127 10.61 6.76 23.56
N TRP A 128 10.12 7.90 23.08
CA TRP A 128 10.86 8.85 22.24
C TRP A 128 10.50 10.29 22.64
N PRO A 129 11.41 11.27 22.41
CA PRO A 129 11.10 12.68 22.64
C PRO A 129 9.83 13.13 21.92
N ASN A 130 9.10 14.06 22.52
CA ASN A 130 7.92 14.65 21.88
C ASN A 130 8.35 15.53 20.69
N LEU A 131 8.20 15.00 19.49
CA LEU A 131 8.57 15.65 18.23
C LEU A 131 7.37 15.92 17.33
N ALA A 132 6.16 15.62 17.79
CA ALA A 132 4.94 15.75 17.01
C ALA A 132 3.85 16.52 17.80
N SER A 133 3.03 17.29 17.09
CA SER A 133 1.95 18.08 17.67
C SER A 133 0.70 18.03 16.80
N TRP A 134 -0.48 18.19 17.43
CA TRP A 134 -1.76 18.39 16.72
C TRP A 134 -2.01 19.84 16.35
N ASN A 135 -1.25 20.78 16.92
CA ASN A 135 -1.44 22.21 16.68
C ASN A 135 -0.64 22.66 15.46
N GLU A 136 -1.32 23.23 14.46
CA GLU A 136 -0.71 23.77 13.24
C GLU A 136 0.23 24.94 13.52
N ASP A 137 -0.06 25.76 14.53
CA ASP A 137 0.73 26.94 14.92
C ASP A 137 1.96 26.58 15.77
N ASP A 138 2.21 25.31 16.03
CA ASP A 138 3.30 24.85 16.88
C ASP A 138 4.54 24.50 16.05
N ASP A 139 5.37 25.48 15.79
CA ASP A 139 6.58 25.35 14.95
C ASP A 139 7.77 24.64 15.62
N ASP A 140 7.70 24.38 16.94
CA ASP A 140 8.77 23.71 17.69
C ASP A 140 8.85 22.21 17.39
N HIS A 141 7.76 21.62 16.90
CA HIS A 141 7.66 20.20 16.60
C HIS A 141 7.98 19.90 15.13
N LYS A 142 8.68 18.78 14.89
CA LYS A 142 9.08 18.34 13.54
C LYS A 142 7.96 17.75 12.72
N LEU A 143 6.94 17.21 13.41
CA LEU A 143 5.81 16.51 12.82
C LEU A 143 4.49 17.17 13.22
N LEU A 144 3.52 17.15 12.29
CA LEU A 144 2.14 17.58 12.50
C LEU A 144 1.22 16.39 12.28
N TYR A 145 0.52 15.95 13.32
CA TYR A 145 -0.52 14.94 13.17
C TYR A 145 -1.65 15.44 12.26
N THR A 146 -1.95 14.69 11.23
CA THR A 146 -3.01 15.00 10.26
C THR A 146 -3.90 13.78 10.09
N MET A 147 -5.08 13.83 10.68
CA MET A 147 -6.03 12.72 10.63
C MET A 147 -6.66 12.62 9.23
N LEU A 148 -6.62 11.42 8.65
CA LEU A 148 -7.31 11.09 7.42
C LEU A 148 -8.75 10.65 7.66
N GLY A 149 -9.64 11.07 6.78
CA GLY A 149 -11.03 10.63 6.79
C GLY A 149 -11.17 9.18 6.27
N MET A 150 -11.88 8.33 7.02
CA MET A 150 -12.28 6.99 6.56
C MET A 150 -13.65 7.05 5.90
N ASN A 151 -13.76 7.81 4.82
CA ASN A 151 -15.02 8.10 4.14
C ASN A 151 -14.85 8.10 2.61
N ASP A 152 -15.87 8.55 1.88
CA ASP A 152 -15.85 8.57 0.42
C ASP A 152 -15.13 9.78 -0.21
N THR A 153 -14.50 10.64 0.59
CA THR A 153 -13.79 11.83 0.12
C THR A 153 -12.29 11.57 -0.02
N TYR A 154 -11.64 12.44 -0.80
CA TYR A 154 -10.19 12.46 -0.94
C TYR A 154 -9.59 13.60 -0.14
N ASP A 155 -8.68 13.29 0.78
CA ASP A 155 -7.90 14.25 1.54
C ASP A 155 -6.68 14.70 0.74
N PRO A 156 -6.35 16.02 0.69
CA PRO A 156 -5.17 16.49 -0.04
C PRO A 156 -3.88 16.14 0.70
N LEU A 157 -2.88 15.60 -0.02
CA LEU A 157 -1.56 15.29 0.51
C LEU A 157 -0.52 16.37 0.16
N ILE A 158 -0.27 16.57 -1.11
CA ILE A 158 0.61 17.62 -1.68
C ILE A 158 -0.10 18.16 -2.93
N PRO A 159 0.37 19.23 -3.55
CA PRO A 159 -0.22 19.70 -4.80
C PRO A 159 -0.37 18.56 -5.82
N ASN A 160 -1.54 18.48 -6.43
CA ASN A 160 -1.95 17.49 -7.44
C ASN A 160 -2.07 16.03 -6.93
N ILE A 161 -1.87 15.76 -5.62
CA ILE A 161 -2.06 14.42 -5.04
C ILE A 161 -3.03 14.46 -3.87
N SER A 162 -4.01 13.57 -3.93
CA SER A 162 -4.98 13.33 -2.87
C SER A 162 -5.08 11.84 -2.53
N VAL A 163 -5.57 11.52 -1.34
CA VAL A 163 -5.72 10.14 -0.85
C VAL A 163 -7.13 9.90 -0.34
N ARG A 164 -7.68 8.74 -0.65
CA ARG A 164 -8.87 8.19 0.00
C ARG A 164 -8.50 6.94 0.76
N SER A 165 -8.87 6.88 2.03
CA SER A 165 -8.45 5.84 2.96
C SER A 165 -9.58 4.88 3.30
N PHE A 166 -9.25 3.59 3.40
CA PHE A 166 -10.17 2.53 3.81
C PHE A 166 -9.53 1.73 4.94
N PRO A 167 -10.27 1.41 6.01
CA PRO A 167 -9.79 0.45 6.98
C PRO A 167 -9.72 -0.95 6.36
N VAL A 168 -8.69 -1.70 6.72
CA VAL A 168 -8.55 -3.13 6.44
C VAL A 168 -8.17 -3.84 7.74
N SER A 169 -8.71 -5.04 7.96
CA SER A 169 -8.41 -5.81 9.17
C SER A 169 -6.99 -6.37 9.10
N HIS A 170 -6.25 -6.24 10.19
CA HIS A 170 -4.90 -6.80 10.34
C HIS A 170 -4.80 -7.67 11.61
N GLY A 171 -5.80 -8.51 11.81
CA GLY A 171 -5.90 -9.42 12.93
C GLY A 171 -6.65 -8.84 14.13
N HIS A 172 -6.54 -9.54 15.25
CA HIS A 172 -7.20 -9.18 16.50
C HIS A 172 -6.31 -9.56 17.69
N ASN A 173 -6.52 -8.87 18.80
CA ASN A 173 -5.88 -9.12 20.07
C ASN A 173 -6.90 -8.98 21.21
N GLU A 174 -6.44 -9.02 22.47
CA GLU A 174 -7.31 -8.83 23.65
C GLU A 174 -8.04 -7.47 23.66
N GLY A 175 -7.51 -6.45 22.99
CA GLY A 175 -8.11 -5.13 22.83
C GLY A 175 -9.17 -5.05 21.72
N GLY A 176 -9.35 -6.10 20.92
CA GLY A 176 -10.28 -6.17 19.80
C GLY A 176 -9.58 -6.29 18.45
N ASN A 177 -10.27 -5.86 17.38
CA ASN A 177 -9.69 -5.84 16.04
C ASN A 177 -8.57 -4.81 15.95
N TYR A 178 -7.51 -5.16 15.24
CA TYR A 178 -6.45 -4.25 14.86
C TYR A 178 -6.58 -3.92 13.37
N ASP A 179 -6.78 -2.64 13.08
CA ASP A 179 -7.00 -2.18 11.71
C ASP A 179 -5.72 -1.54 11.16
N SER A 180 -5.43 -1.85 9.91
CA SER A 180 -4.50 -1.14 9.04
C SER A 180 -5.28 -0.32 8.02
N THR A 181 -4.61 0.28 7.05
CA THR A 181 -5.25 1.17 6.08
C THR A 181 -4.83 0.85 4.66
N ALA A 182 -5.80 0.79 3.75
CA ALA A 182 -5.58 0.81 2.30
C ALA A 182 -5.79 2.23 1.76
N PHE A 183 -4.93 2.67 0.84
CA PHE A 183 -4.89 4.01 0.29
C PHE A 183 -5.12 4.00 -1.22
N PHE A 184 -6.18 4.68 -1.69
CA PHE A 184 -6.29 5.10 -3.09
C PHE A 184 -5.56 6.44 -3.23
N ILE A 185 -4.44 6.45 -3.91
CA ILE A 185 -3.61 7.64 -4.13
C ILE A 185 -3.88 8.13 -5.53
N ARG A 186 -4.46 9.33 -5.64
CA ARG A 186 -4.97 9.89 -6.88
C ARG A 186 -4.22 11.15 -7.27
N HIS A 187 -3.82 11.21 -8.54
CA HIS A 187 -3.37 12.42 -9.21
C HIS A 187 -4.56 13.21 -9.78
N ASP A 188 -4.47 14.53 -9.88
CA ASP A 188 -5.54 15.40 -10.40
C ASP A 188 -5.98 15.09 -11.83
N THR A 189 -5.15 14.39 -12.61
CA THR A 189 -5.52 13.83 -13.94
C THR A 189 -6.50 12.67 -13.86
N GLY A 190 -6.84 12.19 -12.66
CA GLY A 190 -7.74 11.06 -12.43
C GLY A 190 -7.06 9.69 -12.37
N HIS A 191 -5.76 9.58 -12.64
CA HIS A 191 -5.03 8.32 -12.46
C HIS A 191 -4.80 8.04 -10.98
N GLU A 192 -4.98 6.77 -10.61
CA GLU A 192 -4.84 6.30 -9.23
C GLU A 192 -3.96 5.05 -9.17
N PHE A 193 -3.34 4.84 -8.03
CA PHE A 193 -2.87 3.52 -7.62
C PHE A 193 -3.39 3.18 -6.22
N LEU A 194 -3.51 1.89 -5.95
CA LEU A 194 -3.97 1.36 -4.67
C LEU A 194 -2.80 0.77 -3.92
N PHE A 195 -2.61 1.20 -2.68
CA PHE A 195 -1.60 0.68 -1.78
C PHE A 195 -2.27 0.14 -0.51
N PHE A 196 -1.99 -1.10 -0.18
CA PHE A 196 -2.42 -1.70 1.07
C PHE A 196 -1.32 -1.60 2.13
N GLY A 197 -1.68 -1.25 3.36
CA GLY A 197 -0.91 -1.68 4.51
C GLY A 197 -1.11 -3.18 4.74
N ASP A 198 -0.61 -3.68 5.86
CA ASP A 198 -0.77 -5.09 6.20
C ASP A 198 -2.25 -5.45 6.38
N LEU A 199 -2.61 -6.65 5.98
CA LEU A 199 -3.99 -7.11 6.05
C LEU A 199 -4.08 -8.62 6.25
N GLU A 200 -5.07 -9.04 7.01
CA GLU A 200 -5.48 -10.45 7.04
C GLU A 200 -6.50 -10.74 5.93
N PRO A 201 -6.59 -11.98 5.43
CA PRO A 201 -7.59 -12.33 4.41
C PRO A 201 -9.00 -12.21 4.98
N ASP A 202 -9.94 -11.66 4.19
CA ASP A 202 -11.34 -11.53 4.59
C ASP A 202 -11.99 -12.87 4.97
N THR A 203 -11.47 -13.98 4.45
CA THR A 203 -11.95 -15.34 4.76
C THR A 203 -11.61 -15.82 6.18
N LEU A 204 -10.57 -15.24 6.80
CA LEU A 204 -10.16 -15.57 8.17
C LEU A 204 -10.53 -14.45 9.15
N SER A 205 -10.78 -13.25 8.65
CA SER A 205 -11.05 -12.08 9.48
C SER A 205 -12.37 -12.21 10.26
N LEU A 206 -12.33 -11.80 11.53
CA LEU A 206 -13.53 -11.59 12.34
C LEU A 206 -14.33 -10.35 11.90
N SER A 207 -13.69 -9.44 11.16
CA SER A 207 -14.27 -8.20 10.65
C SER A 207 -13.83 -7.95 9.20
N PRO A 208 -14.36 -8.71 8.23
CA PRO A 208 -13.97 -8.56 6.82
C PRO A 208 -14.20 -7.15 6.30
N GLN A 209 -13.15 -6.47 5.82
CA GLN A 209 -13.19 -5.09 5.35
C GLN A 209 -12.63 -4.91 3.94
N THR A 210 -11.75 -5.81 3.49
CA THR A 210 -11.05 -5.75 2.20
C THR A 210 -12.03 -5.76 1.02
N ILE A 211 -13.17 -6.44 1.15
CA ILE A 211 -14.23 -6.42 0.14
C ILE A 211 -14.74 -5.00 -0.16
N ASN A 212 -14.71 -4.07 0.81
CA ASN A 212 -15.15 -2.68 0.58
C ASN A 212 -14.13 -1.92 -0.28
N VAL A 213 -12.83 -2.22 -0.10
CA VAL A 213 -11.76 -1.71 -0.97
C VAL A 213 -11.95 -2.21 -2.39
N TRP A 214 -12.24 -3.50 -2.58
CA TRP A 214 -12.47 -4.09 -3.90
C TRP A 214 -13.70 -3.51 -4.61
N ARG A 215 -14.78 -3.26 -3.89
CA ARG A 215 -15.97 -2.57 -4.43
C ARG A 215 -15.67 -1.14 -4.87
N ALA A 216 -14.81 -0.42 -4.14
CA ALA A 216 -14.37 0.92 -4.53
C ALA A 216 -13.39 0.91 -5.70
N ALA A 217 -12.56 -0.12 -5.84
CA ALA A 217 -11.60 -0.30 -6.93
C ALA A 217 -12.26 -0.74 -8.24
N ALA A 218 -13.22 -1.65 -8.18
CA ALA A 218 -13.81 -2.31 -9.36
C ALA A 218 -14.30 -1.35 -10.47
N PRO A 219 -15.02 -0.24 -10.20
CA PRO A 219 -15.47 0.68 -11.24
C PRO A 219 -14.33 1.47 -11.91
N LYS A 220 -13.13 1.45 -11.34
CA LYS A 220 -11.96 2.19 -11.80
C LYS A 220 -11.01 1.34 -12.67
N ILE A 221 -11.12 0.02 -12.59
CA ILE A 221 -10.24 -0.95 -13.26
C ILE A 221 -10.67 -1.19 -14.72
N PRO A 222 -9.70 -1.19 -15.64
CA PRO A 222 -8.30 -0.76 -15.48
C PRO A 222 -8.07 0.71 -15.84
N ALA A 223 -9.14 1.47 -16.12
CA ALA A 223 -9.07 2.77 -16.79
C ALA A 223 -8.29 3.83 -15.99
N SER A 224 -8.64 4.05 -14.71
CA SER A 224 -7.96 4.99 -13.83
C SER A 224 -7.13 4.32 -12.76
N LEU A 225 -7.38 3.04 -12.46
CA LEU A 225 -6.67 2.22 -11.48
C LEU A 225 -6.13 0.97 -12.17
N SER A 226 -4.83 0.95 -12.47
CA SER A 226 -4.15 -0.18 -13.11
C SER A 226 -2.99 -0.74 -12.28
N THR A 227 -2.75 -0.20 -11.09
CA THR A 227 -1.62 -0.62 -10.24
C THR A 227 -2.06 -0.77 -8.80
N ILE A 228 -1.74 -1.92 -8.22
CA ILE A 228 -2.05 -2.28 -6.84
C ILE A 228 -0.77 -2.75 -6.17
N PHE A 229 -0.46 -2.21 -4.97
CA PHE A 229 0.57 -2.72 -4.07
C PHE A 229 -0.13 -3.45 -2.93
N ILE A 230 0.23 -4.70 -2.69
CA ILE A 230 -0.39 -5.54 -1.67
C ILE A 230 0.64 -6.50 -1.08
N GLU A 231 0.51 -6.77 0.20
CA GLU A 231 1.38 -7.72 0.87
C GLU A 231 1.13 -9.17 0.44
N CYS A 232 2.17 -10.00 0.57
CA CYS A 232 2.07 -11.44 0.73
C CYS A 232 3.27 -11.89 1.58
N SER A 233 3.07 -11.94 2.88
CA SER A 233 4.18 -12.05 3.84
C SER A 233 4.77 -13.44 3.92
N TRP A 234 3.97 -14.48 3.71
CA TRP A 234 4.37 -15.85 3.96
C TRP A 234 4.19 -16.76 2.74
N PRO A 235 5.05 -17.78 2.55
CA PRO A 235 4.85 -18.79 1.52
C PRO A 235 3.67 -19.72 1.85
N SER A 236 3.15 -20.43 0.85
CA SER A 236 2.03 -21.39 0.95
C SER A 236 2.18 -22.48 2.02
N SER A 237 3.42 -22.75 2.45
CA SER A 237 3.67 -23.72 3.53
C SER A 237 3.29 -23.22 4.92
N ARG A 238 3.00 -21.93 5.08
CA ARG A 238 2.60 -21.33 6.36
C ARG A 238 1.12 -21.61 6.62
N SER A 239 0.82 -22.20 7.79
CA SER A 239 -0.57 -22.49 8.17
C SER A 239 -1.33 -21.24 8.60
N ASP A 240 -2.66 -21.24 8.41
CA ASP A 240 -3.52 -20.09 8.65
C ASP A 240 -3.48 -19.57 10.09
N ASP A 241 -3.33 -20.44 11.07
CA ASP A 241 -3.21 -20.11 12.50
C ASP A 241 -1.89 -19.40 12.88
N THR A 242 -0.93 -19.37 11.96
CA THR A 242 0.37 -18.73 12.17
C THR A 242 0.68 -17.62 11.17
N LEU A 243 -0.31 -17.13 10.45
CA LEU A 243 -0.16 -16.00 9.53
C LEU A 243 0.00 -14.65 10.26
N TYR A 244 -0.50 -14.55 11.50
CA TYR A 244 -0.40 -13.34 12.33
C TYR A 244 -0.96 -12.08 11.66
N GLY A 245 -2.12 -12.20 11.02
CA GLY A 245 -2.78 -11.08 10.35
C GLY A 245 -2.22 -10.74 8.97
N HIS A 246 -1.57 -11.69 8.30
CA HIS A 246 -0.97 -11.50 6.97
C HIS A 246 -1.49 -12.49 5.93
N LEU A 247 -1.14 -12.22 4.66
CA LEU A 247 -1.48 -13.09 3.53
C LEU A 247 -0.40 -14.13 3.22
N ASN A 248 -0.85 -15.25 2.67
CA ASN A 248 -0.07 -16.20 1.89
C ASN A 248 -0.55 -16.20 0.41
N PRO A 249 0.09 -16.93 -0.52
CA PRO A 249 -0.31 -16.96 -1.93
C PRO A 249 -1.76 -17.36 -2.18
N GLU A 250 -2.30 -18.33 -1.43
CA GLU A 250 -3.68 -18.80 -1.56
C GLU A 250 -4.67 -17.69 -1.20
N HIS A 251 -4.41 -16.97 -0.11
CA HIS A 251 -5.25 -15.88 0.34
C HIS A 251 -5.15 -14.67 -0.59
N LEU A 252 -3.95 -14.31 -1.05
CA LEU A 252 -3.82 -13.23 -2.03
C LEU A 252 -4.59 -13.55 -3.32
N VAL A 253 -4.53 -14.79 -3.81
CA VAL A 253 -5.30 -15.19 -4.99
C VAL A 253 -6.80 -15.13 -4.73
N ALA A 254 -7.27 -15.53 -3.54
CA ALA A 254 -8.68 -15.42 -3.16
C ALA A 254 -9.15 -13.95 -3.13
N GLU A 255 -8.33 -13.02 -2.61
CA GLU A 255 -8.62 -11.58 -2.64
C GLU A 255 -8.67 -11.03 -4.07
N LEU A 256 -7.78 -11.47 -4.97
CA LEU A 256 -7.82 -11.09 -6.38
C LEU A 256 -9.05 -11.69 -7.11
N GLU A 257 -9.53 -12.87 -6.73
CA GLU A 257 -10.79 -13.42 -7.23
C GLU A 257 -12.00 -12.60 -6.74
N ALA A 258 -11.96 -12.12 -5.49
CA ALA A 258 -12.98 -11.22 -4.96
C ALA A 258 -13.02 -9.90 -5.75
N LEU A 259 -11.86 -9.27 -6.00
CA LEU A 259 -11.75 -8.09 -6.87
C LEU A 259 -12.29 -8.37 -8.28
N ALA A 260 -11.87 -9.46 -8.91
CA ALA A 260 -12.33 -9.86 -10.25
C ALA A 260 -13.86 -10.02 -10.29
N SER A 261 -14.45 -10.61 -9.25
CA SER A 261 -15.90 -10.73 -9.11
C SER A 261 -16.60 -9.38 -9.08
N GLU A 262 -16.09 -8.42 -8.30
CA GLU A 262 -16.65 -7.07 -8.24
C GLU A 262 -16.51 -6.34 -9.59
N VAL A 263 -15.38 -6.49 -10.30
CA VAL A 263 -15.17 -5.93 -11.65
C VAL A 263 -16.19 -6.48 -12.64
N VAL A 264 -16.41 -7.80 -12.65
CA VAL A 264 -17.39 -8.43 -13.55
C VAL A 264 -18.81 -7.97 -13.21
N LYS A 265 -19.17 -7.83 -11.92
CA LYS A 265 -20.48 -7.27 -11.51
C LYS A 265 -20.68 -5.85 -12.04
N VAL A 266 -19.69 -4.98 -11.93
CA VAL A 266 -19.75 -3.61 -12.46
C VAL A 266 -19.91 -3.62 -13.98
N ARG A 267 -19.10 -4.40 -14.70
CA ARG A 267 -19.19 -4.52 -16.17
C ARG A 267 -20.56 -5.02 -16.64
N ASN A 268 -21.12 -6.00 -15.95
CA ASN A 268 -22.45 -6.53 -16.27
C ASN A 268 -23.58 -5.51 -15.99
N ALA A 269 -23.46 -4.71 -14.94
CA ALA A 269 -24.42 -3.66 -14.63
C ALA A 269 -24.43 -2.51 -15.65
N LEU A 270 -23.31 -2.28 -16.33
CA LEU A 270 -23.15 -1.24 -17.37
C LEU A 270 -23.62 -1.69 -18.76
N GLN A 271 -23.91 -3.00 -19.00
CA GLN A 271 -24.37 -3.49 -20.30
C GLN A 271 -25.81 -3.02 -20.58
N PRO A 272 -26.10 -2.44 -21.77
CA PRO A 272 -27.45 -2.09 -22.17
C PRO A 272 -28.32 -3.35 -22.26
N GLY A 273 -29.31 -3.50 -21.38
CA GLY A 273 -30.21 -4.66 -21.35
C GLY A 273 -30.34 -5.33 -19.99
N ALA A 274 -29.54 -4.95 -19.00
CA ALA A 274 -29.63 -5.45 -17.63
C ALA A 274 -30.83 -4.85 -16.82
N SER A 275 -31.65 -3.97 -17.43
CA SER A 275 -32.83 -3.41 -16.77
C SER A 275 -33.88 -4.50 -16.57
N ALA A 276 -34.26 -4.69 -15.33
CA ALA A 276 -35.18 -5.65 -14.78
C ALA A 276 -36.39 -5.92 -15.69
N ARG A 277 -36.54 -7.15 -16.19
CA ARG A 277 -37.85 -7.65 -16.60
C ARG A 277 -38.77 -7.58 -15.38
N PRO A 278 -39.95 -6.95 -15.49
CA PRO A 278 -40.92 -6.94 -14.39
C PRO A 278 -41.30 -8.38 -14.03
N VAL A 279 -41.03 -8.74 -12.79
CA VAL A 279 -41.38 -10.07 -12.25
C VAL A 279 -42.89 -10.19 -12.30
N ARG A 280 -43.44 -11.00 -13.23
CA ARG A 280 -44.81 -11.49 -13.18
C ARG A 280 -44.95 -12.35 -11.93
N LYS A 281 -45.78 -11.90 -10.99
CA LYS A 281 -46.19 -12.68 -9.79
C LYS A 281 -46.80 -14.03 -10.21
N LYS A 282 -46.33 -15.06 -9.54
CA LYS A 282 -46.82 -16.48 -9.47
C LYS A 282 -46.18 -17.45 -10.46
N GLN A 283 -45.04 -18.01 -10.02
CA GLN A 283 -44.81 -19.47 -10.14
C GLN A 283 -43.85 -19.85 -8.98
N ARG A 284 -44.09 -20.99 -8.31
CA ARG A 284 -43.16 -21.59 -7.34
C ARG A 284 -41.85 -21.79 -8.09
N MET A 285 -40.85 -20.96 -7.76
CA MET A 285 -39.55 -21.07 -8.36
C MET A 285 -38.68 -22.02 -7.52
N ASN A 286 -38.15 -23.05 -8.18
CA ASN A 286 -36.94 -23.70 -7.71
C ASN A 286 -35.86 -22.63 -7.50
N PRO A 287 -34.93 -22.76 -6.53
CA PRO A 287 -33.84 -21.81 -6.36
C PRO A 287 -33.08 -21.73 -7.70
N ILE A 288 -33.15 -20.58 -8.34
CA ILE A 288 -32.33 -20.28 -9.52
C ILE A 288 -30.90 -20.12 -9.00
N THR A 289 -30.12 -21.16 -9.14
CA THR A 289 -28.67 -21.04 -8.98
C THR A 289 -28.17 -20.16 -10.12
N THR A 290 -27.83 -18.93 -9.81
CA THR A 290 -27.12 -18.06 -10.75
C THR A 290 -25.85 -18.79 -11.17
N PRO A 291 -25.54 -18.92 -12.47
CA PRO A 291 -24.30 -19.56 -12.90
C PRO A 291 -23.10 -18.79 -12.31
N PRO A 292 -22.02 -19.48 -11.95
CA PRO A 292 -20.81 -18.83 -11.45
C PRO A 292 -20.32 -17.79 -12.46
N LEU A 293 -19.85 -16.66 -11.96
CA LEU A 293 -19.29 -15.59 -12.81
C LEU A 293 -18.05 -16.10 -13.54
N ASP A 294 -17.94 -15.80 -14.84
CA ASP A 294 -16.68 -16.00 -15.56
C ASP A 294 -15.73 -14.85 -15.24
N LEU A 295 -14.65 -15.16 -14.54
CA LEU A 295 -13.65 -14.19 -14.07
C LEU A 295 -12.44 -14.07 -15.01
N ARG A 296 -12.38 -14.85 -16.08
CA ARG A 296 -11.26 -14.85 -17.03
C ARG A 296 -11.07 -13.48 -17.65
N GLY A 297 -9.84 -12.95 -17.60
CA GLY A 297 -9.49 -11.63 -18.12
C GLY A 297 -10.16 -10.46 -17.37
N ALA A 298 -10.80 -10.71 -16.22
CA ALA A 298 -11.46 -9.64 -15.47
C ALA A 298 -10.49 -8.54 -15.02
N LEU A 299 -9.22 -8.89 -14.78
CA LEU A 299 -8.16 -8.00 -14.34
C LEU A 299 -7.12 -7.73 -15.42
N ASP A 300 -7.47 -7.89 -16.71
CA ASP A 300 -6.56 -7.53 -17.80
C ASP A 300 -6.14 -6.06 -17.69
N GLY A 301 -4.81 -5.82 -17.80
CA GLY A 301 -4.22 -4.49 -17.68
C GLY A 301 -3.94 -4.04 -16.24
N VAL A 302 -4.20 -4.89 -15.23
CA VAL A 302 -3.85 -4.62 -13.83
C VAL A 302 -2.49 -5.23 -13.49
N ARG A 303 -1.60 -4.41 -12.89
CA ARG A 303 -0.32 -4.83 -12.31
C ARG A 303 -0.45 -4.89 -10.80
N VAL A 304 -0.12 -6.02 -10.22
CA VAL A 304 -0.08 -6.22 -8.75
C VAL A 304 1.37 -6.37 -8.32
N PHE A 305 1.84 -5.40 -7.56
CA PHE A 305 3.15 -5.40 -6.94
C PHE A 305 3.06 -6.05 -5.57
N VAL A 306 3.69 -7.21 -5.43
CA VAL A 306 3.73 -7.97 -4.18
C VAL A 306 4.88 -7.48 -3.33
N MET A 307 4.57 -7.09 -2.11
CA MET A 307 5.50 -6.50 -1.14
C MET A 307 5.37 -7.19 0.23
N HIS A 308 6.14 -6.69 1.21
CA HIS A 308 6.09 -7.08 2.62
C HIS A 308 6.38 -8.57 2.86
N CYS A 309 7.16 -9.20 1.97
CA CYS A 309 7.58 -10.58 2.17
C CYS A 309 8.51 -10.68 3.38
N LYS A 310 8.22 -11.63 4.27
CA LYS A 310 9.06 -11.88 5.46
C LYS A 310 10.12 -12.93 5.12
N ASP A 311 11.38 -12.56 5.30
CA ASP A 311 12.50 -13.49 5.12
C ASP A 311 12.93 -14.12 6.44
N THR A 312 13.47 -15.35 6.37
CA THR A 312 14.20 -15.97 7.46
C THR A 312 15.67 -15.61 7.34
N LEU A 313 16.29 -15.08 8.39
CA LEU A 313 17.71 -14.73 8.41
C LEU A 313 18.61 -15.90 8.86
N ASP A 314 18.09 -17.11 8.83
CA ASP A 314 18.79 -18.34 9.27
C ASP A 314 19.81 -18.87 8.25
N GLY A 315 19.84 -18.28 7.05
CA GLY A 315 20.73 -18.72 5.97
C GLY A 315 20.40 -20.11 5.40
N ALA A 316 19.28 -20.71 5.82
CA ALA A 316 18.89 -22.06 5.42
C ALA A 316 18.17 -22.11 4.06
N ALA A 317 17.66 -20.99 3.59
CA ALA A 317 16.93 -20.92 2.34
C ALA A 317 17.86 -20.74 1.14
N ASP A 318 17.77 -21.64 0.15
CA ASP A 318 18.53 -21.53 -1.11
C ASP A 318 18.14 -20.28 -1.94
N ARG A 319 17.03 -19.63 -1.62
CA ARG A 319 16.50 -18.45 -2.32
C ARG A 319 15.62 -17.58 -1.41
N PRO A 320 15.51 -16.25 -1.69
CA PRO A 320 14.63 -15.36 -0.94
C PRO A 320 13.17 -15.82 -0.98
N ASN A 321 12.45 -15.66 0.13
CA ASN A 321 11.02 -15.99 0.23
C ASN A 321 10.17 -15.24 -0.79
N GLN A 322 10.50 -14.00 -1.11
CA GLN A 322 9.81 -13.23 -2.15
C GLN A 322 9.77 -13.97 -3.50
N THR A 323 10.89 -14.58 -3.91
CA THR A 323 10.94 -15.33 -5.18
C THR A 323 9.99 -16.52 -5.14
N LEU A 324 10.00 -17.28 -4.03
CA LEU A 324 9.13 -18.43 -3.82
C LEU A 324 7.64 -18.02 -3.83
N ILE A 325 7.30 -16.99 -3.09
CA ILE A 325 5.93 -16.44 -2.99
C ILE A 325 5.41 -16.03 -4.39
N ILE A 326 6.21 -15.27 -5.15
CA ILE A 326 5.83 -14.84 -6.51
C ILE A 326 5.58 -16.03 -7.43
N GLU A 327 6.42 -17.07 -7.39
CA GLU A 327 6.23 -18.29 -8.19
C GLU A 327 4.95 -19.04 -7.79
N GLN A 328 4.66 -19.15 -6.49
CA GLN A 328 3.44 -19.76 -5.98
C GLN A 328 2.19 -19.02 -6.42
N ILE A 329 2.17 -17.69 -6.28
CA ILE A 329 1.04 -16.84 -6.75
C ILE A 329 0.82 -17.05 -8.25
N LYS A 330 1.89 -16.96 -9.07
CA LYS A 330 1.78 -17.13 -10.53
C LYS A 330 1.24 -18.52 -10.90
N THR A 331 1.67 -19.56 -10.21
CA THR A 331 1.19 -20.94 -10.43
C THR A 331 -0.30 -21.06 -10.14
N LEU A 332 -0.78 -20.51 -9.02
CA LEU A 332 -2.20 -20.50 -8.66
C LEU A 332 -3.05 -19.72 -9.67
N LEU A 333 -2.56 -18.57 -10.14
CA LEU A 333 -3.27 -17.72 -11.10
C LEU A 333 -3.34 -18.31 -12.51
N GLN A 334 -2.41 -19.19 -12.92
CA GLN A 334 -2.50 -19.87 -14.22
C GLN A 334 -3.83 -20.60 -14.42
N VAL A 335 -4.34 -21.24 -13.37
CA VAL A 335 -5.61 -21.97 -13.42
C VAL A 335 -6.81 -21.01 -13.43
N LYS A 336 -6.68 -19.87 -12.76
CA LYS A 336 -7.76 -18.87 -12.60
C LYS A 336 -7.91 -17.95 -13.82
N ALA A 337 -6.83 -17.74 -14.57
CA ALA A 337 -6.78 -16.92 -15.79
C ALA A 337 -7.38 -15.50 -15.61
N LEU A 338 -7.17 -14.85 -14.47
CA LEU A 338 -7.75 -13.55 -14.16
C LEU A 338 -7.22 -12.41 -15.05
N GLY A 339 -6.07 -12.58 -15.70
CA GLY A 339 -5.44 -11.58 -16.58
C GLY A 339 -4.53 -10.58 -15.86
N VAL A 340 -4.34 -10.74 -14.54
CA VAL A 340 -3.50 -9.86 -13.73
C VAL A 340 -2.01 -10.17 -13.91
N GLU A 341 -1.17 -9.12 -13.94
CA GLU A 341 0.29 -9.24 -13.95
C GLU A 341 0.84 -9.15 -12.51
N ILE A 342 1.58 -10.17 -12.06
CA ILE A 342 2.21 -10.22 -10.74
C ILE A 342 3.68 -9.87 -10.84
N LEU A 343 4.09 -8.85 -10.08
CA LEU A 343 5.44 -8.28 -10.07
C LEU A 343 5.99 -8.23 -8.64
N PRO A 344 7.27 -8.57 -8.41
CA PRO A 344 7.92 -8.31 -7.14
C PRO A 344 8.24 -6.83 -6.97
N VAL A 345 8.11 -6.31 -5.77
CA VAL A 345 8.76 -5.06 -5.36
C VAL A 345 10.22 -5.37 -4.98
N ARG A 346 11.16 -4.50 -5.30
CA ARG A 346 12.56 -4.69 -4.93
C ARG A 346 13.17 -3.41 -4.39
N GLN A 347 13.84 -3.51 -3.25
CA GLN A 347 14.58 -2.42 -2.64
C GLN A 347 15.58 -1.79 -3.63
N GLY A 348 15.67 -0.46 -3.64
CA GLY A 348 16.57 0.30 -4.51
C GLY A 348 16.10 0.39 -5.96
N THR A 349 14.86 -0.01 -6.27
CA THR A 349 14.29 0.16 -7.62
C THR A 349 13.38 1.37 -7.70
N ARG A 350 13.18 1.85 -8.93
CA ARG A 350 12.21 2.87 -9.27
C ARG A 350 11.09 2.25 -10.10
N ILE A 351 9.86 2.54 -9.71
CA ILE A 351 8.64 2.06 -10.38
C ILE A 351 7.90 3.27 -10.95
N ARG A 352 7.51 3.18 -12.21
CA ARG A 352 6.63 4.15 -12.86
C ARG A 352 5.20 3.59 -12.90
N ILE A 353 4.28 4.35 -12.34
CA ILE A 353 2.86 3.99 -12.19
C ILE A 353 2.03 4.87 -13.10
#